data_7bafaa69a4f32a0ba24492ba4d955cd1
#
_entry.id   7bafaa69a4f32a0ba24492ba4d955cd1
#
_cell.length_a   1.000
_cell.length_b   1.000
_cell.length_c   1.000
_cell.angle_alpha   90.00
_cell.angle_beta   90.00
_cell.angle_gamma   90.00
#
_symmetry.space_group_name_H-M   'P 1'
#
loop_
_entity.id
_entity.type
_entity.pdbx_description
1 polymer ?
#
loop_
_entity_poly.entity_id
_entity_poly.type
_entity_poly.pdbx_seq_one_letter_code
_entity_poly.pdbx_strand_id
1 'polypeptide(L)'
;MDAKVRELLTEGRKVVGAKLSNGKELRAKWVMVAAGAWSSDLVDLRGRVEATGHVLGYMDITDAEQEELGKRPVILNLTTGVFIITPKDNVLKIARHGYGYLNPEVITTALPATPDHKREPIVASRPCTYRDGASNAMPHEADQLFRRGLRDFIPGEGLEQRPWKGARVCWYSDTKDADWLVDWHGGGWENLFIATGDSGHGFKFLPVIGDKIVDIMLGQGGALGQKWRWKDADQNVGRVVDGEFRGLITEDGSRGGKPGMILKDETARQPHKL
;
A
#
# COMPACT_ATOMS: atom_id res chain seq x y z
N MET A 1 2.08 -2.33 22.05
CA MET A 1 0.76 -1.86 22.52
C MET A 1 -0.27 -2.30 21.50
N ASP A 2 -1.18 -3.18 21.86
CA ASP A 2 -2.24 -3.65 20.93
C ASP A 2 -3.48 -2.75 21.11
N ALA A 3 -3.42 -1.56 20.55
CA ALA A 3 -4.48 -0.57 20.64
C ALA A 3 -4.81 -0.02 19.22
N LYS A 4 -5.55 -0.82 18.45
CA LYS A 4 -6.05 -0.42 17.13
C LYS A 4 -7.08 0.71 17.30
N VAL A 5 -6.96 1.79 16.54
CA VAL A 5 -8.03 2.79 16.41
C VAL A 5 -9.22 2.17 15.71
N ARG A 6 -10.41 2.31 16.29
CA ARG A 6 -11.67 1.79 15.73
C ARG A 6 -12.58 2.89 15.23
N GLU A 7 -12.55 4.04 15.89
CA GLU A 7 -13.42 5.15 15.59
C GLU A 7 -12.65 6.46 15.71
N LEU A 8 -13.07 7.46 14.97
CA LEU A 8 -12.69 8.85 15.20
C LEU A 8 -13.84 9.54 15.92
N LEU A 9 -13.52 10.20 17.03
CA LEU A 9 -14.50 10.91 17.85
C LEU A 9 -14.84 12.25 17.21
N THR A 10 -16.12 12.60 17.16
CA THR A 10 -16.59 13.82 16.52
C THR A 10 -17.50 14.64 17.42
N GLU A 11 -17.45 15.95 17.27
CA GLU A 11 -18.38 16.94 17.83
C GLU A 11 -18.83 17.85 16.67
N GLY A 12 -20.02 17.60 16.14
CA GLY A 12 -20.48 18.22 14.90
C GLY A 12 -19.54 17.85 13.73
N ARG A 13 -18.98 18.86 13.08
CA ARG A 13 -18.02 18.68 11.97
C ARG A 13 -16.56 18.53 12.43
N LYS A 14 -16.30 18.62 13.74
CA LYS A 14 -14.93 18.55 14.28
C LYS A 14 -14.55 17.14 14.69
N VAL A 15 -13.38 16.70 14.27
CA VAL A 15 -12.74 15.50 14.83
C VAL A 15 -11.98 15.91 16.09
N VAL A 16 -12.31 15.26 17.21
CA VAL A 16 -11.83 15.64 18.55
C VAL A 16 -11.07 14.52 19.25
N GLY A 17 -10.77 13.44 18.54
CA GLY A 17 -10.03 12.33 19.14
C GLY A 17 -10.22 11.01 18.42
N ALA A 18 -9.81 9.94 19.09
CA ALA A 18 -9.92 8.57 18.58
C ALA A 18 -10.32 7.61 19.70
N LYS A 19 -11.08 6.58 19.36
CA LYS A 19 -11.42 5.45 20.24
C LYS A 19 -10.66 4.21 19.83
N LEU A 20 -10.05 3.58 20.79
CA LEU A 20 -9.23 2.40 20.63
C LEU A 20 -10.06 1.12 20.75
N SER A 21 -9.52 0.00 20.25
CA SER A 21 -10.15 -1.32 20.33
C SER A 21 -10.42 -1.83 21.75
N ASN A 22 -9.68 -1.32 22.74
CA ASN A 22 -9.87 -1.60 24.17
C ASN A 22 -10.89 -0.68 24.86
N GLY A 23 -11.60 0.15 24.08
CA GLY A 23 -12.61 1.10 24.58
C GLY A 23 -12.05 2.44 25.08
N LYS A 24 -10.71 2.59 25.20
CA LYS A 24 -10.11 3.85 25.65
C LYS A 24 -10.32 4.95 24.62
N GLU A 25 -10.72 6.13 25.07
CA GLU A 25 -10.82 7.33 24.25
C GLU A 25 -9.61 8.25 24.50
N LEU A 26 -9.09 8.78 23.41
CA LEU A 26 -8.03 9.77 23.40
C LEU A 26 -8.58 11.06 22.80
N ARG A 27 -8.53 12.16 23.54
CA ARG A 27 -8.98 13.47 23.08
C ARG A 27 -7.81 14.33 22.62
N ALA A 28 -7.98 15.06 21.53
CA ALA A 28 -6.97 15.92 20.95
C ALA A 28 -7.60 17.13 20.23
N LYS A 29 -6.84 18.24 20.16
CA LYS A 29 -7.24 19.41 19.38
C LYS A 29 -7.21 19.11 17.87
N TRP A 30 -6.22 18.34 17.44
CA TRP A 30 -6.04 17.90 16.04
C TRP A 30 -5.80 16.40 15.99
N VAL A 31 -6.31 15.76 14.97
CA VAL A 31 -6.10 14.33 14.71
C VAL A 31 -5.44 14.17 13.36
N MET A 32 -4.30 13.49 13.33
CA MET A 32 -3.62 13.14 12.08
C MET A 32 -3.84 11.66 11.78
N VAL A 33 -4.36 11.36 10.60
CA VAL A 33 -4.42 9.99 10.06
C VAL A 33 -3.18 9.74 9.22
N ALA A 34 -2.26 8.94 9.78
CA ALA A 34 -1.00 8.53 9.15
C ALA A 34 -0.90 7.00 9.14
N ALA A 35 -1.98 6.33 8.72
CA ALA A 35 -2.12 4.88 8.81
C ALA A 35 -1.69 4.14 7.52
N GLY A 36 -1.01 4.83 6.58
CA GLY A 36 -0.57 4.26 5.31
C GLY A 36 -1.72 3.63 4.55
N ALA A 37 -1.56 2.41 4.07
CA ALA A 37 -2.60 1.69 3.33
C ALA A 37 -3.89 1.43 4.13
N TRP A 38 -3.86 1.49 5.48
CA TRP A 38 -5.04 1.37 6.34
C TRP A 38 -5.78 2.68 6.59
N SER A 39 -5.35 3.79 5.99
CA SER A 39 -6.02 5.09 6.16
C SER A 39 -7.47 5.04 5.71
N SER A 40 -7.78 4.24 4.68
CA SER A 40 -9.15 4.06 4.18
C SER A 40 -10.08 3.29 5.13
N ASP A 41 -9.57 2.59 6.15
CA ASP A 41 -10.40 2.04 7.24
C ASP A 41 -10.96 3.15 8.15
N LEU A 42 -10.26 4.28 8.23
CA LEU A 42 -10.60 5.39 9.13
C LEU A 42 -11.36 6.52 8.43
N VAL A 43 -11.00 6.83 7.19
CA VAL A 43 -11.58 7.93 6.41
C VAL A 43 -11.88 7.44 5.00
N ASP A 44 -13.02 7.81 4.44
CA ASP A 44 -13.30 7.51 3.03
C ASP A 44 -12.40 8.33 2.11
N LEU A 45 -11.39 7.67 1.58
CA LEU A 45 -10.39 8.24 0.67
C LEU A 45 -10.54 7.73 -0.77
N ARG A 46 -11.68 7.08 -1.11
CA ARG A 46 -11.92 6.56 -2.46
C ARG A 46 -11.68 7.62 -3.53
N GLY A 47 -11.05 7.21 -4.62
CA GLY A 47 -10.69 8.09 -5.72
C GLY A 47 -9.52 9.06 -5.44
N ARG A 48 -8.90 8.98 -4.25
CA ARG A 48 -7.70 9.76 -3.87
C ARG A 48 -6.52 8.87 -3.51
N VAL A 49 -6.80 7.83 -2.74
CA VAL A 49 -5.78 6.89 -2.26
C VAL A 49 -6.33 5.47 -2.37
N GLU A 50 -5.50 4.54 -2.84
CA GLU A 50 -5.85 3.14 -2.95
C GLU A 50 -4.78 2.27 -2.28
N ALA A 51 -5.22 1.23 -1.57
CA ALA A 51 -4.31 0.22 -1.05
C ALA A 51 -3.98 -0.80 -2.14
N THR A 52 -2.70 -0.97 -2.47
CA THR A 52 -2.24 -1.94 -3.46
C THR A 52 -1.25 -2.92 -2.86
N GLY A 53 -1.46 -4.22 -3.12
CA GLY A 53 -0.66 -5.31 -2.57
C GLY A 53 0.51 -5.68 -3.47
N HIS A 54 1.72 -5.65 -2.92
CA HIS A 54 2.96 -5.95 -3.64
C HIS A 54 3.61 -7.20 -3.07
N VAL A 55 3.78 -8.19 -3.94
CA VAL A 55 4.33 -9.49 -3.54
C VAL A 55 5.84 -9.45 -3.48
N LEU A 56 6.38 -10.13 -2.47
CA LEU A 56 7.78 -10.44 -2.31
C LEU A 56 7.93 -11.96 -2.24
N GLY A 57 8.84 -12.51 -3.02
CA GLY A 57 9.26 -13.91 -2.95
C GLY A 57 10.56 -14.04 -2.19
N TYR A 58 10.67 -15.08 -1.38
CA TYR A 58 11.87 -15.44 -0.65
C TYR A 58 12.31 -16.83 -1.06
N MET A 59 13.63 -17.01 -1.21
CA MET A 59 14.25 -18.27 -1.64
C MET A 59 15.48 -18.54 -0.82
N ASP A 60 15.62 -19.78 -0.32
CA ASP A 60 16.86 -20.20 0.32
C ASP A 60 17.97 -20.37 -0.71
N ILE A 61 19.15 -19.87 -0.37
CA ILE A 61 20.37 -19.99 -1.16
C ILE A 61 21.51 -20.53 -0.27
N THR A 62 22.52 -21.08 -0.89
CA THR A 62 23.72 -21.60 -0.21
C THR A 62 24.66 -20.47 0.21
N ASP A 63 25.62 -20.77 1.10
CA ASP A 63 26.67 -19.83 1.51
C ASP A 63 27.49 -19.35 0.30
N ALA A 64 27.81 -20.25 -0.64
CA ALA A 64 28.57 -19.92 -1.85
C ALA A 64 27.75 -18.96 -2.76
N GLU A 65 26.45 -19.23 -2.94
CA GLU A 65 25.57 -18.34 -3.72
C GLU A 65 25.41 -16.99 -3.03
N GLN A 66 25.31 -16.96 -1.70
CA GLN A 66 25.24 -15.69 -0.97
C GLN A 66 26.53 -14.89 -1.13
N GLU A 67 27.70 -15.52 -1.05
CA GLU A 67 28.98 -14.86 -1.26
C GLU A 67 29.09 -14.26 -2.67
N GLU A 68 28.67 -15.02 -3.69
CA GLU A 68 28.71 -14.59 -5.08
C GLU A 68 27.68 -13.48 -5.36
N LEU A 69 26.44 -13.69 -4.99
CA LEU A 69 25.35 -12.71 -5.22
C LEU A 69 25.51 -11.47 -4.33
N GLY A 70 26.15 -11.62 -3.18
CA GLY A 70 26.47 -10.52 -2.28
C GLY A 70 27.43 -9.47 -2.87
N LYS A 71 28.21 -9.85 -3.88
CA LYS A 71 29.13 -8.96 -4.62
C LYS A 71 28.44 -8.21 -5.74
N ARG A 72 27.21 -8.63 -6.13
CA ARG A 72 26.45 -8.02 -7.22
C ARG A 72 25.65 -6.78 -6.74
N PRO A 73 25.43 -5.79 -7.61
CA PRO A 73 24.56 -4.67 -7.28
C PRO A 73 23.11 -5.12 -7.16
N VAL A 74 22.28 -4.25 -6.58
CA VAL A 74 20.81 -4.35 -6.73
C VAL A 74 20.45 -4.22 -8.22
N ILE A 75 19.61 -5.12 -8.71
CA ILE A 75 19.16 -5.13 -10.11
C ILE A 75 17.67 -4.81 -10.14
N LEU A 76 17.29 -3.84 -10.94
CA LEU A 76 15.90 -3.45 -11.19
C LEU A 76 15.65 -3.38 -12.68
N ASN A 77 14.66 -4.14 -13.16
CA ASN A 77 14.14 -4.01 -14.51
C ASN A 77 13.00 -2.97 -14.51
N LEU A 78 13.25 -1.81 -15.09
CA LEU A 78 12.29 -0.70 -15.09
C LEU A 78 11.03 -0.98 -15.92
N THR A 79 11.09 -1.88 -16.91
CA THR A 79 9.92 -2.24 -17.74
C THR A 79 8.93 -3.11 -16.96
N THR A 80 9.43 -4.12 -16.24
CA THR A 80 8.60 -5.05 -15.48
C THR A 80 8.40 -4.64 -14.03
N GLY A 81 9.26 -3.77 -13.52
CA GLY A 81 9.35 -3.39 -12.13
C GLY A 81 9.99 -4.45 -11.23
N VAL A 82 10.40 -5.61 -11.78
CA VAL A 82 11.02 -6.68 -10.99
C VAL A 82 12.40 -6.29 -10.55
N PHE A 83 12.71 -6.59 -9.30
CA PHE A 83 14.03 -6.33 -8.74
C PHE A 83 14.47 -7.42 -7.76
N ILE A 84 15.78 -7.56 -7.64
CA ILE A 84 16.46 -8.32 -6.60
C ILE A 84 17.36 -7.39 -5.80
N ILE A 85 17.48 -7.69 -4.52
CA ILE A 85 18.42 -7.00 -3.64
C ILE A 85 19.49 -7.98 -3.17
N THR A 86 20.61 -7.45 -2.73
CA THR A 86 21.69 -8.22 -2.15
C THR A 86 21.16 -9.19 -1.09
N PRO A 87 21.41 -10.51 -1.20
CA PRO A 87 20.90 -11.50 -0.26
C PRO A 87 21.54 -11.33 1.12
N LYS A 88 20.79 -11.76 2.13
CA LYS A 88 21.23 -11.76 3.53
C LYS A 88 20.73 -13.01 4.23
N ASP A 89 21.53 -13.57 5.13
CA ASP A 89 21.20 -14.75 5.95
C ASP A 89 20.76 -15.95 5.08
N ASN A 90 21.45 -16.15 3.95
CA ASN A 90 21.17 -17.18 2.95
C ASN A 90 19.75 -17.11 2.37
N VAL A 91 19.20 -15.92 2.29
CA VAL A 91 17.87 -15.68 1.67
C VAL A 91 17.99 -14.66 0.55
N LEU A 92 17.65 -15.10 -0.66
CA LEU A 92 17.45 -14.21 -1.79
C LEU A 92 16.02 -13.68 -1.78
N LYS A 93 15.88 -12.37 -1.96
CA LYS A 93 14.59 -11.68 -2.06
C LYS A 93 14.41 -11.15 -3.46
N ILE A 94 13.26 -11.47 -4.06
CA ILE A 94 12.78 -10.89 -5.30
C ILE A 94 11.43 -10.20 -5.07
N ALA A 95 11.22 -9.09 -5.72
CA ALA A 95 9.98 -8.32 -5.60
C ALA A 95 9.69 -7.53 -6.88
N ARG A 96 8.55 -6.87 -6.92
CA ARG A 96 8.17 -6.00 -8.02
C ARG A 96 7.67 -4.66 -7.50
N HIS A 97 8.12 -3.56 -8.12
CA HIS A 97 7.53 -2.25 -8.05
C HIS A 97 6.59 -2.07 -9.26
N GLY A 98 5.34 -2.36 -9.07
CA GLY A 98 4.34 -2.39 -10.15
C GLY A 98 3.00 -1.82 -9.69
N TYR A 99 1.95 -2.06 -10.47
CA TYR A 99 0.58 -1.65 -10.11
C TYR A 99 0.04 -2.37 -8.87
N GLY A 100 0.61 -3.54 -8.52
CA GLY A 100 0.16 -4.34 -7.39
C GLY A 100 -1.19 -5.02 -7.63
N TYR A 101 -1.71 -5.59 -6.55
CA TYR A 101 -3.01 -6.27 -6.53
C TYR A 101 -3.99 -5.47 -5.69
N LEU A 102 -5.23 -5.39 -6.14
CA LEU A 102 -6.34 -4.88 -5.38
C LEU A 102 -6.95 -6.01 -4.52
N ASN A 103 -7.45 -5.66 -3.34
CA ASN A 103 -8.20 -6.56 -2.46
C ASN A 103 -9.54 -5.91 -2.07
N PRO A 104 -10.51 -5.85 -3.01
CA PRO A 104 -11.79 -5.21 -2.75
C PRO A 104 -12.58 -5.95 -1.66
N GLU A 105 -12.93 -5.22 -0.62
CA GLU A 105 -13.78 -5.67 0.48
C GLU A 105 -14.88 -4.65 0.76
N VAL A 106 -16.00 -5.12 1.29
CA VAL A 106 -17.03 -4.24 1.84
C VAL A 106 -16.60 -3.78 3.22
N ILE A 107 -16.40 -2.51 3.39
CA ILE A 107 -15.98 -1.90 4.66
C ILE A 107 -16.92 -0.77 5.06
N THR A 108 -16.92 -0.41 6.35
CA THR A 108 -17.52 0.81 6.85
C THR A 108 -16.44 1.64 7.51
N THR A 109 -16.09 2.78 6.90
CA THR A 109 -15.05 3.67 7.41
C THR A 109 -15.44 4.29 8.75
N ALA A 110 -14.46 4.70 9.55
CA ALA A 110 -14.75 5.40 10.81
C ALA A 110 -15.42 6.75 10.56
N LEU A 111 -15.07 7.46 9.47
CA LEU A 111 -15.73 8.68 9.01
C LEU A 111 -16.14 8.54 7.55
N PRO A 112 -17.33 9.05 7.15
CA PRO A 112 -17.71 9.19 5.75
C PRO A 112 -16.88 10.27 5.05
N ALA A 113 -16.97 10.34 3.74
CA ALA A 113 -16.23 11.31 2.91
C ALA A 113 -16.48 12.78 3.32
N THR A 114 -17.67 13.10 3.81
CA THR A 114 -18.01 14.41 4.35
C THR A 114 -18.88 14.28 5.60
N PRO A 115 -18.92 15.29 6.48
CA PRO A 115 -19.74 15.26 7.70
C PRO A 115 -21.25 15.14 7.42
N ASP A 116 -21.70 15.55 6.25
CA ASP A 116 -23.11 15.56 5.87
C ASP A 116 -23.60 14.21 5.32
N HIS A 117 -22.67 13.31 5.00
CA HIS A 117 -22.98 11.96 4.56
C HIS A 117 -23.14 10.99 5.74
N LYS A 118 -24.02 10.02 5.58
CA LYS A 118 -24.13 8.91 6.53
C LYS A 118 -22.95 7.95 6.34
N ARG A 119 -22.61 7.25 7.42
CA ARG A 119 -21.68 6.11 7.36
C ARG A 119 -22.42 4.94 6.71
N GLU A 120 -22.01 4.59 5.50
CA GLU A 120 -22.57 3.49 4.74
C GLU A 120 -21.45 2.51 4.35
N PRO A 121 -21.77 1.22 4.15
CA PRO A 121 -20.83 0.29 3.59
C PRO A 121 -20.36 0.74 2.20
N ILE A 122 -19.05 0.68 1.98
CA ILE A 122 -18.41 0.99 0.71
C ILE A 122 -17.54 -0.18 0.26
N VAL A 123 -17.25 -0.27 -1.03
CA VAL A 123 -16.22 -1.20 -1.51
C VAL A 123 -14.92 -0.43 -1.66
N ALA A 124 -13.84 -0.94 -1.08
CA ALA A 124 -12.50 -0.38 -1.21
C ALA A 124 -11.47 -1.51 -1.19
N SER A 125 -10.32 -1.28 -1.82
CA SER A 125 -9.19 -2.19 -1.67
C SER A 125 -8.64 -2.07 -0.25
N ARG A 126 -8.59 -3.18 0.48
CA ARG A 126 -8.21 -3.20 1.88
C ARG A 126 -6.97 -4.05 2.10
N PRO A 127 -5.98 -3.53 2.84
CA PRO A 127 -4.82 -4.33 3.21
C PRO A 127 -5.22 -5.56 4.04
N CYS A 128 -4.57 -6.67 3.75
CA CYS A 128 -4.66 -7.88 4.57
C CYS A 128 -3.25 -8.35 4.94
N THR A 129 -3.12 -8.96 6.11
CA THR A 129 -1.87 -9.49 6.61
C THR A 129 -2.06 -10.94 7.08
N TYR A 130 -0.96 -11.63 7.38
CA TYR A 130 -1.03 -12.97 7.99
C TYR A 130 -1.84 -12.99 9.30
N ARG A 131 -1.92 -11.86 10.01
CA ARG A 131 -2.75 -11.73 11.24
C ARG A 131 -4.25 -11.71 10.94
N ASP A 132 -4.60 -11.31 9.73
CA ASP A 132 -5.99 -11.30 9.25
C ASP A 132 -6.35 -12.61 8.52
N GLY A 133 -5.48 -13.64 8.60
CA GLY A 133 -5.67 -14.92 7.92
C GLY A 133 -5.35 -14.85 6.41
N ALA A 134 -4.67 -13.81 5.95
CA ALA A 134 -4.25 -13.71 4.56
C ALA A 134 -3.29 -14.85 4.20
N SER A 135 -3.49 -15.42 3.03
CA SER A 135 -2.60 -16.44 2.48
C SER A 135 -1.19 -15.87 2.25
N ASN A 136 -0.18 -16.64 2.66
CA ASN A 136 1.21 -16.41 2.23
C ASN A 136 1.50 -17.09 0.88
N ALA A 137 0.47 -17.53 0.15
CA ALA A 137 0.64 -18.12 -1.16
C ALA A 137 1.19 -17.09 -2.17
N MET A 138 2.08 -17.56 -3.02
CA MET A 138 2.57 -16.77 -4.15
C MET A 138 1.46 -16.65 -5.19
N PRO A 139 0.99 -15.44 -5.54
CA PRO A 139 0.06 -15.26 -6.66
C PRO A 139 0.65 -15.81 -7.95
N HIS A 140 -0.20 -16.41 -8.78
CA HIS A 140 0.24 -17.11 -10.00
C HIS A 140 1.03 -16.19 -10.95
N GLU A 141 0.53 -15.00 -11.21
CA GLU A 141 1.21 -14.03 -12.06
C GLU A 141 2.58 -13.63 -11.50
N ALA A 142 2.66 -13.41 -10.18
CA ALA A 142 3.92 -13.09 -9.53
C ALA A 142 4.93 -14.23 -9.60
N ASP A 143 4.49 -15.49 -9.44
CA ASP A 143 5.36 -16.67 -9.57
C ASP A 143 6.01 -16.72 -10.95
N GLN A 144 5.20 -16.60 -12.00
CA GLN A 144 5.68 -16.63 -13.39
C GLN A 144 6.65 -15.47 -13.67
N LEU A 145 6.30 -14.28 -13.21
CA LEU A 145 7.11 -13.09 -13.43
C LEU A 145 8.45 -13.18 -12.69
N PHE A 146 8.44 -13.63 -11.43
CA PHE A 146 9.65 -13.73 -10.63
C PHE A 146 10.59 -14.83 -11.13
N ARG A 147 10.06 -15.96 -11.58
CA ARG A 147 10.89 -17.01 -12.22
C ARG A 147 11.54 -16.52 -13.50
N ARG A 148 10.83 -15.71 -14.30
CA ARG A 148 11.42 -15.05 -15.46
C ARG A 148 12.52 -14.07 -15.02
N GLY A 149 12.24 -13.22 -14.02
CA GLY A 149 13.23 -12.30 -13.47
C GLY A 149 14.49 -12.98 -12.95
N LEU A 150 14.36 -14.13 -12.28
CA LEU A 150 15.52 -14.91 -11.82
C LEU A 150 16.35 -15.41 -13.00
N ARG A 151 15.75 -15.94 -14.08
CA ARG A 151 16.48 -16.33 -15.29
C ARG A 151 17.22 -15.16 -15.94
N ASP A 152 16.58 -13.99 -15.98
CA ASP A 152 17.14 -12.82 -16.65
C ASP A 152 18.27 -12.17 -15.82
N PHE A 153 18.17 -12.17 -14.47
CA PHE A 153 19.12 -11.50 -13.58
C PHE A 153 20.27 -12.39 -13.12
N ILE A 154 19.99 -13.68 -13.00
CA ILE A 154 20.94 -14.68 -12.45
C ILE A 154 20.93 -15.93 -13.36
N PRO A 155 21.33 -15.78 -14.63
CA PRO A 155 21.29 -16.89 -15.57
C PRO A 155 22.27 -18.01 -15.20
N GLY A 156 21.86 -19.26 -15.41
CA GLY A 156 22.71 -20.43 -15.25
C GLY A 156 22.76 -21.04 -13.86
N GLU A 157 22.17 -20.40 -12.85
CA GLU A 157 22.18 -20.90 -11.46
C GLU A 157 20.98 -21.83 -11.14
N GLY A 158 19.99 -21.93 -12.04
CA GLY A 158 18.80 -22.76 -11.84
C GLY A 158 17.87 -22.29 -10.73
N LEU A 159 18.05 -21.06 -10.23
CA LEU A 159 17.26 -20.49 -9.15
C LEU A 159 15.76 -20.38 -9.50
N GLU A 160 15.45 -20.18 -10.77
CA GLU A 160 14.08 -20.08 -11.25
C GLU A 160 13.29 -21.40 -11.15
N GLN A 161 13.95 -22.52 -10.92
CA GLN A 161 13.31 -23.83 -10.72
C GLN A 161 13.19 -24.20 -9.24
N ARG A 162 13.86 -23.46 -8.36
CA ARG A 162 13.92 -23.75 -6.94
C ARG A 162 12.60 -23.40 -6.25
N PRO A 163 12.17 -24.17 -5.22
CA PRO A 163 10.97 -23.83 -4.46
C PRO A 163 11.13 -22.50 -3.72
N TRP A 164 10.01 -21.76 -3.59
CA TRP A 164 9.97 -20.60 -2.73
C TRP A 164 10.05 -21.02 -1.27
N LYS A 165 10.88 -20.34 -0.48
CA LYS A 165 10.83 -20.43 0.99
C LYS A 165 9.52 -19.87 1.54
N GLY A 166 8.96 -18.87 0.86
CA GLY A 166 7.70 -18.24 1.18
C GLY A 166 7.45 -16.99 0.35
N ALA A 167 6.25 -16.44 0.51
CA ALA A 167 5.86 -15.18 -0.07
C ALA A 167 5.28 -14.24 0.98
N ARG A 168 5.26 -12.95 0.69
CA ARG A 168 4.62 -11.93 1.51
C ARG A 168 4.00 -10.86 0.63
N VAL A 169 2.83 -10.39 1.02
CA VAL A 169 2.24 -9.19 0.42
C VAL A 169 2.51 -8.00 1.33
N CYS A 170 3.15 -6.98 0.79
CA CYS A 170 3.31 -5.65 1.39
C CYS A 170 2.32 -4.70 0.75
N TRP A 171 1.84 -3.71 1.50
CA TRP A 171 0.81 -2.80 1.01
C TRP A 171 1.36 -1.41 0.83
N TYR A 172 1.14 -0.85 -0.37
CA TYR A 172 1.35 0.55 -0.65
C TYR A 172 0.06 1.33 -0.40
N SER A 173 0.20 2.63 -0.32
CA SER A 173 -0.86 3.60 -0.28
C SER A 173 -0.69 4.49 -1.51
N ASP A 174 -1.30 4.09 -2.63
CA ASP A 174 -1.06 4.71 -3.92
C ASP A 174 -2.01 5.86 -4.18
N THR A 175 -1.49 6.95 -4.75
CA THR A 175 -2.25 8.04 -5.35
C THR A 175 -2.19 7.94 -6.88
N LYS A 176 -3.06 8.65 -7.57
CA LYS A 176 -3.11 8.65 -9.04
C LYS A 176 -1.80 9.14 -9.68
N ASP A 177 -1.17 10.13 -9.08
CA ASP A 177 0.07 10.74 -9.55
C ASP A 177 1.35 10.19 -8.89
N ALA A 178 1.24 9.08 -8.15
CA ALA A 178 2.33 8.47 -7.38
C ALA A 178 2.98 9.42 -6.35
N ASP A 179 2.26 10.45 -5.95
CA ASP A 179 2.71 11.43 -4.98
C ASP A 179 2.03 11.18 -3.62
N TRP A 180 2.22 12.09 -2.71
CA TRP A 180 1.63 12.01 -1.38
C TRP A 180 0.27 12.70 -1.32
N LEU A 181 -0.54 12.33 -0.32
CA LEU A 181 -1.68 13.09 0.17
C LEU A 181 -1.35 13.58 1.59
N VAL A 182 -0.94 14.83 1.71
CA VAL A 182 -0.59 15.48 2.98
C VAL A 182 -1.29 16.82 3.04
N ASP A 183 -2.44 16.87 3.74
CA ASP A 183 -3.24 18.09 3.83
C ASP A 183 -4.31 17.96 4.92
N TRP A 184 -4.91 19.08 5.27
CA TRP A 184 -6.17 19.13 6.00
C TRP A 184 -7.29 18.50 5.16
N HIS A 185 -8.20 17.82 5.82
CA HIS A 185 -9.28 17.11 5.15
C HIS A 185 -10.20 18.08 4.37
N GLY A 186 -10.16 18.03 3.04
CA GLY A 186 -10.89 18.93 2.16
C GLY A 186 -12.38 18.62 2.01
N GLY A 187 -12.87 17.51 2.57
CA GLY A 187 -14.31 17.13 2.54
C GLY A 187 -15.14 17.75 3.68
N GLY A 188 -14.62 18.72 4.43
CA GLY A 188 -15.35 19.47 5.44
C GLY A 188 -15.27 18.92 6.87
N TRP A 189 -14.48 17.87 7.14
CA TRP A 189 -14.12 17.49 8.49
C TRP A 189 -13.06 18.44 9.04
N GLU A 190 -13.37 19.16 10.10
CA GLU A 190 -12.47 20.09 10.78
C GLU A 190 -11.53 19.32 11.74
N ASN A 191 -10.34 19.87 12.00
CA ASN A 191 -9.32 19.31 12.91
C ASN A 191 -8.77 17.93 12.51
N LEU A 192 -9.03 17.50 11.27
CA LEU A 192 -8.55 16.25 10.71
C LEU A 192 -7.50 16.53 9.64
N PHE A 193 -6.29 16.02 9.86
CA PHE A 193 -5.17 16.09 8.94
C PHE A 193 -4.88 14.69 8.39
N ILE A 194 -4.60 14.59 7.10
CA ILE A 194 -4.28 13.34 6.41
C ILE A 194 -2.80 13.37 6.00
N ALA A 195 -2.07 12.32 6.31
CA ALA A 195 -0.68 12.13 5.88
C ALA A 195 -0.51 10.67 5.40
N THR A 196 -0.72 10.43 4.13
CA THR A 196 -0.70 9.10 3.49
C THR A 196 -0.30 9.20 2.03
N GLY A 197 -0.47 8.14 1.24
CA GLY A 197 -0.22 8.19 -0.20
C GLY A 197 1.27 8.15 -0.55
N ASP A 198 2.07 7.42 0.23
CA ASP A 198 3.52 7.32 0.02
C ASP A 198 3.91 6.59 -1.28
N SER A 199 2.95 5.99 -1.95
CA SER A 199 3.05 5.37 -3.28
C SER A 199 4.25 4.41 -3.41
N GLY A 200 4.58 3.70 -2.30
CA GLY A 200 5.63 2.70 -2.23
C GLY A 200 7.06 3.23 -2.24
N HIS A 201 7.26 4.54 -2.15
CA HIS A 201 8.60 5.13 -2.14
C HIS A 201 8.89 6.03 -0.93
N GLY A 202 8.04 6.00 0.10
CA GLY A 202 8.15 6.87 1.28
C GLY A 202 9.35 6.60 2.17
N PHE A 203 9.82 5.36 2.27
CA PHE A 203 10.84 4.97 3.24
C PHE A 203 12.16 5.78 3.12
N LYS A 204 12.58 6.10 1.90
CA LYS A 204 13.80 6.91 1.64
C LYS A 204 13.69 8.35 2.17
N PHE A 205 12.49 8.84 2.44
CA PHE A 205 12.24 10.20 2.93
C PHE A 205 12.12 10.28 4.46
N LEU A 206 12.17 9.16 5.19
CA LEU A 206 12.01 9.12 6.65
C LEU A 206 12.84 10.17 7.40
N PRO A 207 14.09 10.49 7.02
CA PRO A 207 14.87 11.50 7.74
C PRO A 207 14.32 12.92 7.66
N VAL A 208 13.46 13.24 6.70
CA VAL A 208 13.01 14.61 6.40
C VAL A 208 11.50 14.76 6.26
N ILE A 209 10.76 13.66 6.06
CA ILE A 209 9.34 13.74 5.73
C ILE A 209 8.50 14.33 6.86
N GLY A 210 8.88 14.08 8.11
CA GLY A 210 8.18 14.61 9.28
C GLY A 210 8.17 16.13 9.31
N ASP A 211 9.30 16.78 9.03
CA ASP A 211 9.40 18.24 8.96
C ASP A 211 8.49 18.79 7.86
N LYS A 212 8.48 18.14 6.69
CA LYS A 212 7.64 18.58 5.56
C LYS A 212 6.14 18.41 5.85
N ILE A 213 5.75 17.36 6.54
CA ILE A 213 4.36 17.17 7.00
C ILE A 213 3.96 18.26 7.99
N VAL A 214 4.82 18.59 8.95
CA VAL A 214 4.57 19.64 9.93
C VAL A 214 4.53 21.03 9.26
N ASP A 215 5.45 21.32 8.36
CA ASP A 215 5.44 22.57 7.58
C ASP A 215 4.07 22.76 6.86
N ILE A 216 3.56 21.70 6.22
CA ILE A 216 2.25 21.74 5.54
C ILE A 216 1.12 21.94 6.53
N MET A 217 1.12 21.20 7.64
CA MET A 217 0.11 21.29 8.68
C MET A 217 0.00 22.71 9.30
N LEU A 218 1.14 23.41 9.35
CA LEU A 218 1.23 24.79 9.85
C LEU A 218 1.05 25.87 8.76
N GLY A 219 0.70 25.47 7.52
CA GLY A 219 0.51 26.39 6.40
C GLY A 219 1.80 26.91 5.78
N GLN A 220 2.95 26.28 6.07
CA GLN A 220 4.29 26.66 5.60
C GLN A 220 4.82 25.71 4.52
N GLY A 221 3.97 24.84 3.97
CA GLY A 221 4.36 23.77 3.05
C GLY A 221 4.85 24.20 1.67
N GLY A 222 4.62 25.46 1.26
CA GLY A 222 5.08 26.01 -0.02
C GLY A 222 4.69 25.13 -1.23
N ALA A 223 5.63 24.86 -2.12
CA ALA A 223 5.39 24.05 -3.32
C ALA A 223 4.99 22.60 -3.01
N LEU A 224 5.54 21.99 -1.95
CA LEU A 224 5.16 20.64 -1.53
C LEU A 224 3.72 20.61 -1.01
N GLY A 225 3.29 21.60 -0.23
CA GLY A 225 1.90 21.72 0.21
C GLY A 225 0.93 21.83 -0.96
N GLN A 226 1.31 22.56 -2.01
CA GLN A 226 0.50 22.62 -3.24
C GLN A 226 0.48 21.27 -3.98
N LYS A 227 1.58 20.57 -4.03
CA LYS A 227 1.71 19.29 -4.72
C LYS A 227 0.93 18.19 -4.02
N TRP A 228 1.01 18.10 -2.71
CA TRP A 228 0.46 17.04 -1.87
C TRP A 228 -0.92 17.36 -1.29
N ARG A 229 -1.53 18.46 -1.71
CA ARG A 229 -2.82 18.91 -1.21
C ARG A 229 -3.94 17.91 -1.43
N TRP A 230 -5.01 18.09 -0.72
CA TRP A 230 -6.27 17.39 -0.97
C TRP A 230 -6.75 17.68 -2.39
N LYS A 231 -6.84 16.63 -3.21
CA LYS A 231 -7.29 16.71 -4.61
C LYS A 231 -8.72 16.20 -4.71
N ASP A 232 -9.40 16.53 -5.79
CA ASP A 232 -10.72 15.99 -6.08
C ASP A 232 -10.62 14.46 -6.26
N ALA A 233 -11.65 13.77 -5.76
CA ALA A 233 -11.73 12.34 -5.94
C ALA A 233 -12.05 12.00 -7.40
N ASP A 234 -11.37 11.02 -7.96
CA ASP A 234 -11.79 10.43 -9.23
C ASP A 234 -13.10 9.67 -9.00
N GLN A 235 -14.20 10.19 -9.58
CA GLN A 235 -15.54 9.64 -9.40
C GLN A 235 -15.76 8.32 -10.15
N ASN A 236 -14.81 7.90 -10.99
CA ASN A 236 -14.90 6.67 -11.78
C ASN A 236 -14.29 5.46 -11.09
N VAL A 237 -13.61 5.65 -9.95
CA VAL A 237 -12.90 4.60 -9.21
C VAL A 237 -13.42 4.43 -7.79
N GLY A 238 -12.95 3.39 -7.10
CA GLY A 238 -13.40 3.06 -5.75
C GLY A 238 -14.83 2.53 -5.71
N ARG A 239 -15.29 1.87 -6.79
CA ARG A 239 -16.64 1.33 -6.90
C ARG A 239 -16.70 0.08 -7.79
N VAL A 240 -17.77 -0.67 -7.65
CA VAL A 240 -18.08 -1.79 -8.55
C VAL A 240 -18.92 -1.31 -9.73
N VAL A 241 -18.49 -1.61 -10.94
CA VAL A 241 -19.20 -1.33 -12.19
C VAL A 241 -19.28 -2.63 -13.00
N ASP A 242 -20.47 -3.03 -13.41
CA ASP A 242 -20.72 -4.29 -14.15
C ASP A 242 -20.13 -5.53 -13.43
N GLY A 243 -20.15 -5.55 -12.10
CA GLY A 243 -19.61 -6.64 -11.28
C GLY A 243 -18.09 -6.61 -11.06
N GLU A 244 -17.38 -5.66 -11.66
CA GLU A 244 -15.94 -5.50 -11.51
C GLU A 244 -15.59 -4.30 -10.62
N PHE A 245 -14.63 -4.49 -9.72
CA PHE A 245 -14.11 -3.39 -8.91
C PHE A 245 -13.14 -2.55 -9.72
N ARG A 246 -13.41 -1.26 -9.82
CA ARG A 246 -12.55 -0.26 -10.44
C ARG A 246 -11.78 0.50 -9.37
N GLY A 247 -10.57 0.04 -9.08
CA GLY A 247 -9.64 0.73 -8.19
C GLY A 247 -8.94 1.90 -8.86
N LEU A 248 -8.36 2.78 -8.05
CA LEU A 248 -7.50 3.85 -8.54
C LEU A 248 -6.20 3.27 -9.08
N ILE A 249 -5.78 3.74 -10.24
CA ILE A 249 -4.55 3.35 -10.92
C ILE A 249 -3.58 4.53 -10.92
N THR A 250 -2.33 4.27 -10.53
CA THR A 250 -1.24 5.25 -10.64
C THR A 250 -0.87 5.47 -12.11
N GLU A 251 -0.78 6.73 -12.53
CA GLU A 251 -0.61 7.12 -13.95
C GLU A 251 0.73 7.83 -14.24
N ASP A 252 1.68 7.82 -13.32
CA ASP A 252 2.99 8.48 -13.47
C ASP A 252 3.98 7.74 -14.40
N GLY A 253 3.61 6.55 -14.87
CA GLY A 253 4.45 5.71 -15.72
C GLY A 253 5.54 4.92 -14.99
N SER A 254 5.63 5.00 -13.66
CA SER A 254 6.65 4.28 -12.88
C SER A 254 6.33 2.81 -12.65
N ARG A 255 5.07 2.40 -12.88
CA ARG A 255 4.58 1.07 -12.51
C ARG A 255 4.71 0.06 -13.63
N GLY A 256 5.29 -1.10 -13.32
CA GLY A 256 5.32 -2.24 -14.24
C GLY A 256 4.13 -3.17 -14.07
N GLY A 257 3.86 -3.98 -15.10
CA GLY A 257 2.85 -5.03 -15.08
C GLY A 257 1.45 -4.57 -15.51
N LYS A 258 0.45 -5.41 -15.22
CA LYS A 258 -0.95 -5.16 -15.56
C LYS A 258 -1.67 -4.47 -14.38
N PRO A 259 -2.37 -3.35 -14.61
CA PRO A 259 -3.18 -2.72 -13.57
C PRO A 259 -4.47 -3.49 -13.30
N GLY A 260 -5.05 -3.27 -12.10
CA GLY A 260 -6.40 -3.74 -11.75
C GLY A 260 -6.51 -5.23 -11.44
N MET A 261 -5.41 -5.95 -11.26
CA MET A 261 -5.45 -7.36 -10.87
C MET A 261 -5.98 -7.53 -9.45
N ILE A 262 -6.83 -8.55 -9.24
CA ILE A 262 -7.41 -8.87 -7.94
C ILE A 262 -6.57 -9.96 -7.25
N LEU A 263 -6.13 -9.70 -6.01
CA LEU A 263 -5.27 -10.61 -5.25
C LEU A 263 -5.90 -11.99 -5.08
N LYS A 264 -7.18 -12.04 -4.73
CA LYS A 264 -7.92 -13.29 -4.52
C LYS A 264 -7.95 -14.16 -5.76
N ASP A 265 -8.15 -13.56 -6.93
CA ASP A 265 -8.24 -14.29 -8.20
C ASP A 265 -6.87 -14.89 -8.58
N GLU A 266 -5.81 -14.13 -8.38
CA GLU A 266 -4.45 -14.58 -8.67
C GLU A 266 -3.95 -15.64 -7.67
N THR A 267 -4.39 -15.60 -6.42
CA THR A 267 -4.06 -16.63 -5.44
C THR A 267 -4.89 -17.90 -5.60
N ALA A 268 -6.11 -17.81 -6.15
CA ALA A 268 -6.99 -18.97 -6.38
C ALA A 268 -6.59 -19.80 -7.61
N ARG A 269 -5.81 -19.24 -8.55
CA ARG A 269 -5.44 -19.90 -9.82
C ARG A 269 -4.45 -21.05 -9.68
N GLN A 270 -3.80 -21.23 -8.53
CA GLN A 270 -2.94 -22.39 -8.27
C GLN A 270 -3.09 -22.96 -6.86
N PRO A 271 -3.17 -24.28 -6.76
CA PRO A 271 -2.79 -24.96 -5.53
C PRO A 271 -1.26 -24.96 -5.47
N HIS A 272 -0.67 -24.07 -4.67
CA HIS A 272 0.78 -24.05 -4.50
C HIS A 272 1.22 -25.23 -3.65
N LYS A 273 2.00 -26.12 -4.23
CA LYS A 273 2.96 -26.91 -3.47
C LYS A 273 4.12 -25.97 -3.13
N LEU A 274 4.11 -25.45 -1.91
CA LEU A 274 5.30 -24.91 -1.27
C LEU A 274 6.26 -26.05 -0.95
#